data_8b0819df5526d772c28fdc64f6c3c15e
#
_entry.id   8b0819df5526d772c28fdc64f6c3c15e
#
_cell.length_a   1.000
_cell.length_b   1.000
_cell.length_c   1.000
_cell.angle_alpha   90.00
_cell.angle_beta   90.00
_cell.angle_gamma   90.00
#
_symmetry.space_group_name_H-M   'P 1'
#
loop_
_entity.id
_entity.type
_entity.pdbx_description
1 polymer ?
#
loop_
_entity_poly.entity_id
_entity_poly.type
_entity_poly.pdbx_seq_one_letter_code
_entity_poly.pdbx_strand_id
1 'polypeptide(L)'
;KQNTDYIDTAIRFIQTRYDSPISVDDVASACGVCKEYIQRLFRKERDTSIKEYLIKYRIEQSCKYLINTDHSVAMVAELVGFNDIKYFYMKFKEIVGMTPIQYKQSQGGLNRE
;
A
#
# COMPACT_ATOMS: atom_id res chain seq x y z
N LYS A 1 4.19 -3.20 -27.13
CA LYS A 1 3.71 -3.62 -25.84
C LYS A 1 2.38 -2.97 -25.51
N GLN A 2 1.46 -3.76 -24.98
CA GLN A 2 0.12 -3.27 -24.65
C GLN A 2 0.15 -2.40 -23.39
N ASN A 3 -0.77 -1.44 -23.29
CA ASN A 3 -0.92 -0.61 -22.11
C ASN A 3 -1.20 -1.45 -20.86
N THR A 4 -1.99 -2.51 -21.01
CA THR A 4 -2.28 -3.41 -19.89
C THR A 4 -1.03 -4.10 -19.38
N ASP A 5 -0.06 -4.41 -20.27
CA ASP A 5 1.19 -5.04 -19.88
C ASP A 5 2.00 -4.11 -18.98
N TYR A 6 2.04 -2.81 -19.30
CA TYR A 6 2.74 -1.83 -18.46
C TYR A 6 2.07 -1.71 -17.09
N ILE A 7 0.74 -1.66 -17.07
CA ILE A 7 -0.01 -1.54 -15.82
C ILE A 7 0.18 -2.81 -14.98
N ASP A 8 0.09 -3.99 -15.59
CA ASP A 8 0.29 -5.24 -14.86
C ASP A 8 1.68 -5.33 -14.27
N THR A 9 2.70 -4.88 -15.03
CA THR A 9 4.08 -4.86 -14.54
C THR A 9 4.22 -3.91 -13.36
N ALA A 10 3.63 -2.72 -13.46
CA ALA A 10 3.67 -1.72 -12.40
C ALA A 10 3.03 -2.26 -11.12
N ILE A 11 1.86 -2.87 -11.24
CA ILE A 11 1.14 -3.42 -10.09
C ILE A 11 1.94 -4.56 -9.46
N ARG A 12 2.47 -5.46 -10.27
CA ARG A 12 3.28 -6.57 -9.75
C ARG A 12 4.51 -6.08 -9.02
N PHE A 13 5.16 -5.06 -9.57
CA PHE A 13 6.32 -4.45 -8.93
C PHE A 13 5.96 -3.87 -7.56
N ILE A 14 4.85 -3.12 -7.51
CA ILE A 14 4.38 -2.51 -6.27
C ILE A 14 4.05 -3.59 -5.25
N GLN A 15 3.29 -4.61 -5.64
CA GLN A 15 2.87 -5.66 -4.72
C GLN A 15 4.03 -6.50 -4.22
N THR A 16 5.09 -6.61 -5.00
CA THR A 16 6.29 -7.36 -4.60
C THR A 16 7.20 -6.54 -3.69
N ARG A 17 7.26 -5.23 -3.91
CA ARG A 17 8.23 -4.35 -3.27
C ARG A 17 7.61 -3.30 -2.34
N TYR A 18 6.33 -3.43 -2.00
CA TYR A 18 5.60 -2.39 -1.26
C TYR A 18 6.22 -2.09 0.11
N ASP A 19 6.86 -3.06 0.73
CA ASP A 19 7.47 -2.91 2.06
C ASP A 19 8.83 -2.23 2.03
N SER A 20 9.32 -1.89 0.85
CA SER A 20 10.58 -1.18 0.65
C SER A 20 10.31 0.27 0.27
N PRO A 21 11.28 1.16 0.44
CA PRO A 21 11.11 2.57 0.03
C PRO A 21 11.24 2.70 -1.49
N ILE A 22 10.14 2.41 -2.18
CA ILE A 22 10.10 2.53 -3.64
C ILE A 22 9.49 3.87 -4.04
N SER A 23 9.92 4.37 -5.20
CA SER A 23 9.46 5.62 -5.77
C SER A 23 8.76 5.37 -7.10
N VAL A 24 8.11 6.41 -7.63
CA VAL A 24 7.52 6.33 -8.97
C VAL A 24 8.61 6.06 -10.02
N ASP A 25 9.81 6.62 -9.81
CA ASP A 25 10.93 6.33 -10.71
C ASP A 25 11.28 4.84 -10.74
N ASP A 26 11.23 4.18 -9.59
CA ASP A 26 11.48 2.74 -9.52
C ASP A 26 10.44 1.96 -10.31
N VAL A 27 9.18 2.35 -10.19
CA VAL A 27 8.10 1.71 -10.95
C VAL A 27 8.30 1.91 -12.44
N ALA A 28 8.63 3.14 -12.84
CA ALA A 28 8.87 3.45 -14.26
C ALA A 28 10.02 2.61 -14.80
N SER A 29 11.10 2.49 -14.05
CA SER A 29 12.24 1.67 -14.44
C SER A 29 11.86 0.22 -14.63
N ALA A 30 11.04 -0.31 -13.73
CA ALA A 30 10.57 -1.70 -13.83
C ALA A 30 9.76 -1.92 -15.10
N CYS A 31 9.04 -0.89 -15.55
CA CYS A 31 8.23 -0.97 -16.77
C CYS A 31 9.01 -0.63 -18.03
N GLY A 32 10.23 -0.08 -17.90
CA GLY A 32 11.03 0.31 -19.04
C GLY A 32 10.51 1.56 -19.76
N VAL A 33 9.84 2.45 -19.04
CA VAL A 33 9.29 3.70 -19.61
C VAL A 33 9.65 4.87 -18.70
N CYS A 34 9.41 6.08 -19.17
CA CYS A 34 9.68 7.26 -18.36
C CYS A 34 8.58 7.45 -17.32
N LYS A 35 8.93 8.17 -16.26
CA LYS A 35 8.04 8.41 -15.13
C LYS A 35 6.74 9.07 -15.55
N GLU A 36 6.84 10.09 -16.40
CA GLU A 36 5.66 10.84 -16.84
C GLU A 36 4.68 9.96 -17.59
N TYR A 37 5.19 9.04 -18.40
CA TYR A 37 4.33 8.16 -19.16
C TYR A 37 3.57 7.19 -18.26
N ILE A 38 4.29 6.52 -17.34
CA ILE A 38 3.61 5.52 -16.49
C ILE A 38 2.65 6.19 -15.52
N GLN A 39 2.96 7.40 -15.04
CA GLN A 39 2.04 8.14 -14.17
C GLN A 39 0.73 8.44 -14.90
N ARG A 40 0.85 8.95 -16.12
CA ARG A 40 -0.33 9.30 -16.92
C ARG A 40 -1.16 8.07 -17.26
N LEU A 41 -0.47 7.00 -17.67
CA LEU A 41 -1.14 5.75 -18.04
C LEU A 41 -1.86 5.13 -16.84
N PHE A 42 -1.19 5.11 -15.69
CA PHE A 42 -1.76 4.53 -14.47
C PHE A 42 -3.03 5.27 -14.06
N ARG A 43 -2.99 6.61 -14.09
CA ARG A 43 -4.15 7.43 -13.77
C ARG A 43 -5.30 7.16 -14.73
N LYS A 44 -4.99 7.03 -16.01
CA LYS A 44 -6.01 6.78 -17.03
C LYS A 44 -6.65 5.40 -16.85
N GLU A 45 -5.84 4.37 -16.59
CA GLU A 45 -6.32 2.99 -16.58
C GLU A 45 -6.90 2.57 -15.24
N ARG A 46 -6.41 3.15 -14.14
CA ARG A 46 -6.79 2.72 -12.80
C ARG A 46 -7.49 3.82 -11.97
N ASP A 47 -7.63 5.00 -12.53
CA ASP A 47 -8.29 6.13 -11.88
C ASP A 47 -7.69 6.48 -10.52
N THR A 48 -6.38 6.27 -10.37
CA THR A 48 -5.65 6.58 -9.16
C THR A 48 -4.18 6.81 -9.52
N SER A 49 -3.44 7.49 -8.65
CA SER A 49 -2.01 7.65 -8.88
C SER A 49 -1.25 6.42 -8.39
N ILE A 50 -0.03 6.25 -8.88
CA ILE A 50 0.85 5.18 -8.42
C ILE A 50 1.08 5.30 -6.91
N LYS A 51 1.32 6.52 -6.42
CA LYS A 51 1.55 6.76 -5.00
C LYS A 51 0.32 6.38 -4.17
N GLU A 52 -0.86 6.78 -4.62
CA GLU A 52 -2.10 6.45 -3.92
C GLU A 52 -2.33 4.93 -3.89
N TYR A 53 -2.04 4.27 -5.00
CA TYR A 53 -2.16 2.81 -5.06
C TYR A 53 -1.22 2.14 -4.07
N LEU A 54 0.03 2.60 -4.02
CA LEU A 54 1.02 2.04 -3.10
C LEU A 54 0.58 2.22 -1.64
N ILE A 55 0.14 3.42 -1.28
CA ILE A 55 -0.33 3.70 0.08
C ILE A 55 -1.51 2.81 0.43
N LYS A 56 -2.48 2.71 -0.45
CA LYS A 56 -3.65 1.87 -0.21
C LYS A 56 -3.27 0.41 -0.05
N TYR A 57 -2.35 -0.08 -0.88
CA TYR A 57 -1.89 -1.46 -0.79
C TYR A 57 -1.18 -1.72 0.54
N ARG A 58 -0.33 -0.78 0.98
CA ARG A 58 0.34 -0.88 2.28
C ARG A 58 -0.67 -0.96 3.42
N ILE A 59 -1.70 -0.12 3.37
CA ILE A 59 -2.74 -0.13 4.40
C ILE A 59 -3.49 -1.47 4.39
N GLU A 60 -3.82 -2.00 3.22
CA GLU A 60 -4.47 -3.31 3.12
C GLU A 60 -3.61 -4.42 3.74
N GLN A 61 -2.31 -4.38 3.49
CA GLN A 61 -1.42 -5.36 4.09
C GLN A 61 -1.31 -5.18 5.60
N SER A 62 -1.33 -3.94 6.08
CA SER A 62 -1.29 -3.67 7.52
C SER A 62 -2.50 -4.27 8.22
N CYS A 63 -3.66 -4.24 7.59
CA CYS A 63 -4.87 -4.85 8.16
C CYS A 63 -4.67 -6.34 8.42
N LYS A 64 -4.02 -7.02 7.50
CA LYS A 64 -3.75 -8.46 7.66
C LYS A 64 -2.81 -8.73 8.85
N TYR A 65 -1.76 -7.90 8.99
CA TYR A 65 -0.84 -8.04 10.11
C TYR A 65 -1.54 -7.76 11.45
N LEU A 66 -2.41 -6.74 11.48
CA LEU A 66 -3.11 -6.39 12.72
C LEU A 66 -4.02 -7.50 13.20
N ILE A 67 -4.64 -8.24 12.28
CA ILE A 67 -5.54 -9.33 12.63
C ILE A 67 -4.78 -10.61 12.95
N ASN A 68 -3.75 -10.92 12.18
CA ASN A 68 -3.11 -12.23 12.20
C ASN A 68 -1.87 -12.31 13.09
N THR A 69 -1.42 -11.21 13.66
CA THR A 69 -0.21 -11.21 14.50
C THR A 69 -0.45 -10.41 15.79
N ASP A 70 0.47 -10.54 16.72
CA ASP A 70 0.47 -9.76 17.95
C ASP A 70 1.44 -8.58 17.90
N HIS A 71 1.92 -8.25 16.72
CA HIS A 71 2.81 -7.10 16.55
C HIS A 71 2.13 -5.82 16.98
N SER A 72 2.93 -4.90 17.53
CA SER A 72 2.44 -3.57 17.88
C SER A 72 2.08 -2.81 16.60
N VAL A 73 1.26 -1.77 16.75
CA VAL A 73 0.89 -0.93 15.62
C VAL A 73 2.13 -0.32 14.98
N ALA A 74 3.10 0.12 15.82
CA ALA A 74 4.35 0.69 15.31
C ALA A 74 5.12 -0.32 14.46
N MET A 75 5.20 -1.57 14.92
CA MET A 75 5.88 -2.63 14.18
C MET A 75 5.17 -2.90 12.86
N VAL A 76 3.85 -2.96 12.88
CA VAL A 76 3.07 -3.20 11.65
C VAL A 76 3.32 -2.09 10.63
N ALA A 77 3.31 -0.82 11.09
CA ALA A 77 3.58 0.31 10.20
C ALA A 77 4.92 0.15 9.50
N GLU A 78 5.94 -0.24 10.26
CA GLU A 78 7.28 -0.45 9.71
C GLU A 78 7.31 -1.62 8.73
N LEU A 79 6.69 -2.73 9.09
CA LEU A 79 6.67 -3.93 8.25
C LEU A 79 6.04 -3.69 6.89
N VAL A 80 5.06 -2.79 6.81
CA VAL A 80 4.38 -2.52 5.54
C VAL A 80 4.97 -1.32 4.81
N GLY A 81 6.09 -0.76 5.30
CA GLY A 81 6.84 0.24 4.54
C GLY A 81 6.61 1.69 4.93
N PHE A 82 5.92 1.96 6.02
CA PHE A 82 5.76 3.33 6.52
C PHE A 82 6.92 3.67 7.46
N ASN A 83 7.59 4.79 7.20
CA ASN A 83 8.66 5.26 8.08
C ASN A 83 8.22 6.40 8.98
N ASP A 84 6.96 6.80 8.92
CA ASP A 84 6.37 7.85 9.74
C ASP A 84 5.06 7.32 10.32
N ILE A 85 5.06 7.06 11.64
CA ILE A 85 3.90 6.46 12.31
C ILE A 85 2.68 7.38 12.27
N LYS A 86 2.88 8.68 12.34
CA LYS A 86 1.76 9.64 12.29
C LYS A 86 1.09 9.60 10.93
N TYR A 87 1.89 9.54 9.87
CA TYR A 87 1.37 9.44 8.52
C TYR A 87 0.60 8.13 8.33
N PHE A 88 1.13 7.03 8.88
CA PHE A 88 0.44 5.75 8.85
C PHE A 88 -0.93 5.83 9.52
N TYR A 89 -1.00 6.40 10.72
CA TYR A 89 -2.27 6.53 11.43
C TYR A 89 -3.28 7.34 10.61
N MET A 90 -2.82 8.45 10.04
CA MET A 90 -3.69 9.30 9.25
C MET A 90 -4.26 8.57 8.04
N LYS A 91 -3.38 7.90 7.29
CA LYS A 91 -3.80 7.17 6.10
C LYS A 91 -4.67 5.97 6.43
N PHE A 92 -4.34 5.27 7.51
CA PHE A 92 -5.15 4.14 7.94
C PHE A 92 -6.58 4.58 8.24
N LYS A 93 -6.73 5.66 9.00
CA LYS A 93 -8.06 6.16 9.34
C LYS A 93 -8.82 6.65 8.11
N GLU A 94 -8.13 7.31 7.19
CA GLU A 94 -8.76 7.76 5.95
C GLU A 94 -9.30 6.58 5.13
N ILE A 95 -8.53 5.53 5.00
CA ILE A 95 -8.85 4.43 4.10
C ILE A 95 -9.77 3.42 4.75
N VAL A 96 -9.52 3.08 6.01
CA VAL A 96 -10.25 2.03 6.72
C VAL A 96 -11.47 2.58 7.47
N GLY A 97 -11.41 3.84 7.90
CA GLY A 97 -12.50 4.48 8.61
C GLY A 97 -12.39 4.41 10.12
N MET A 98 -11.34 3.81 10.65
CA MET A 98 -11.09 3.74 12.09
C MET A 98 -9.58 3.66 12.31
N THR A 99 -9.16 3.85 13.56
CA THR A 99 -7.73 3.77 13.89
C THR A 99 -7.26 2.31 13.83
N PRO A 100 -5.94 2.10 13.70
CA PRO A 100 -5.41 0.73 13.72
C PRO A 100 -5.76 -0.04 14.98
N ILE A 101 -5.74 0.62 16.13
CA ILE A 101 -6.07 -0.03 17.41
C ILE A 101 -7.55 -0.43 17.42
N GLN A 102 -8.43 0.47 16.98
CA GLN A 102 -9.86 0.18 16.90
C GLN A 102 -10.12 -0.98 15.94
N TYR A 103 -9.44 -0.99 14.81
CA TYR A 103 -9.59 -2.05 13.83
C TYR A 103 -9.17 -3.40 14.42
N LYS A 104 -8.02 -3.44 15.08
CA LYS A 104 -7.53 -4.65 15.71
C LYS A 104 -8.51 -5.17 16.76
N GLN A 105 -9.04 -4.27 17.58
CA GLN A 105 -9.99 -4.66 18.63
C GLN A 105 -11.30 -5.18 18.05
N SER A 106 -11.81 -4.53 16.99
CA SER A 106 -13.09 -4.94 16.41
C SER A 106 -12.99 -6.29 15.70
N GLN A 107 -11.87 -6.58 15.05
CA GLN A 107 -11.70 -7.83 14.32
C GLN A 107 -11.11 -8.92 15.19
N GLY A 108 -10.09 -8.60 15.97
CA GLY A 108 -9.41 -9.56 16.81
C GLY A 108 -10.26 -10.04 17.98
N GLY A 109 -11.09 -9.15 18.53
CA GLY A 109 -11.96 -9.49 19.64
C GLY A 109 -12.95 -10.58 19.27
N LEU A 110 -13.47 -10.54 18.06
CA LEU A 110 -14.40 -11.54 17.58
C LEU A 110 -13.74 -12.92 17.43
N ASN A 111 -12.47 -12.91 17.05
CA ASN A 111 -11.75 -14.16 16.80
C ASN A 111 -11.28 -14.83 18.08
N ARG A 112 -11.27 -14.11 19.19
CA ARG A 112 -10.76 -14.63 20.45
C ARG A 112 -11.85 -15.29 21.28
N GLU A 113 -13.05 -15.16 20.86
CA GLU A 113 -14.17 -15.80 21.51
C GLU A 113 -14.45 -17.18 20.93
#